data_5bfc10c2c0fff9c47fbfe63a628ea62c
#
_entry.id   5bfc10c2c0fff9c47fbfe63a628ea62c
#
_cell.length_a   1.000
_cell.length_b   1.000
_cell.length_c   1.000
_cell.angle_alpha   90.00
_cell.angle_beta   90.00
_cell.angle_gamma   90.00
#
_symmetry.space_group_name_H-M   'P 1'
#
loop_
_entity.id
_entity.type
_entity.pdbx_description
1 polymer ?
#
loop_
_entity_poly.entity_id
_entity_poly.type
_entity_poly.pdbx_seq_one_letter_code
_entity_poly.pdbx_strand_id
1 'polypeptide(L)'
;ANLNLSASYKGFDFSVDFMYQIGGQIYDNDYASAMSASGKSMRGMALHEDILKAWTPENKNSNIPRLQYGDTYMASQSDRFLTNASYLSLQNINLGYTFPKAWISKLNLSNLRIYAQANNVWVWSKRQGLDPRTSLTAANASYYPGVRTITGGITLTF
;
A
#
# COMPACT_ATOMS: atom_id res chain seq x y z
N ALA A 1 7.33 7.53 10.82
CA ALA A 1 8.67 8.06 10.59
C ALA A 1 9.11 7.81 9.15
N ASN A 2 10.18 8.49 8.72
CA ASN A 2 10.76 8.35 7.39
C ASN A 2 12.25 8.04 7.51
N LEU A 3 12.77 7.20 6.62
CA LEU A 3 14.18 6.87 6.50
C LEU A 3 14.60 7.07 5.04
N ASN A 4 15.48 8.03 4.81
CA ASN A 4 16.13 8.24 3.52
C ASN A 4 17.55 7.69 3.56
N LEU A 5 17.92 6.90 2.57
CA LEU A 5 19.27 6.41 2.35
C LEU A 5 19.71 6.87 0.97
N SER A 6 20.91 7.47 0.92
CA SER A 6 21.49 7.91 -0.36
C SER A 6 22.98 7.57 -0.41
N ALA A 7 23.44 7.27 -1.61
CA ALA A 7 24.83 6.97 -1.89
C ALA A 7 25.20 7.51 -3.27
N SER A 8 26.45 7.96 -3.41
CA SER A 8 27.01 8.37 -4.70
C SER A 8 28.40 7.81 -4.87
N TYR A 9 28.69 7.29 -6.07
CA TYR A 9 29.99 6.73 -6.39
C TYR A 9 30.29 6.79 -7.88
N LYS A 10 31.38 7.41 -8.27
CA LYS A 10 31.88 7.48 -9.66
C LYS A 10 30.82 7.86 -10.70
N GLY A 11 30.00 8.87 -10.40
CA GLY A 11 28.96 9.36 -11.29
C GLY A 11 27.61 8.65 -11.11
N PHE A 12 27.53 7.53 -10.41
CA PHE A 12 26.27 6.95 -9.98
C PHE A 12 25.73 7.67 -8.76
N ASP A 13 24.46 7.93 -8.74
CA ASP A 13 23.70 8.38 -7.58
C ASP A 13 22.51 7.45 -7.37
N PHE A 14 22.32 7.04 -6.13
CA PHE A 14 21.24 6.17 -5.70
C PHE A 14 20.59 6.76 -4.46
N SER A 15 19.27 6.77 -4.43
CA SER A 15 18.53 7.08 -3.20
C SER A 15 17.31 6.20 -3.06
N VAL A 16 16.96 5.92 -1.81
CA VAL A 16 15.77 5.16 -1.46
C VAL A 16 15.11 5.78 -0.23
N ASP A 17 13.78 5.90 -0.30
CA ASP A 17 12.95 6.45 0.76
C ASP A 17 12.01 5.39 1.30
N PHE A 18 12.10 5.16 2.60
CA PHE A 18 11.18 4.32 3.35
C PHE A 18 10.32 5.17 4.27
N MET A 19 9.03 4.87 4.31
CA MET A 19 8.10 5.40 5.28
C MET A 19 7.58 4.25 6.14
N TYR A 20 7.53 4.42 7.45
CA TYR A 20 7.05 3.38 8.34
C TYR A 20 6.21 3.95 9.50
N GLN A 21 5.30 3.14 9.96
CA GLN A 21 4.52 3.35 11.16
C GLN A 21 4.56 2.07 12.00
N ILE A 22 4.78 2.22 13.30
CA ILE A 22 4.80 1.10 14.24
C ILE A 22 3.72 1.35 15.28
N GLY A 23 2.90 0.32 15.51
CA GLY A 23 1.81 0.35 16.48
C GLY A 23 0.55 1.03 15.98
N GLY A 24 -0.42 1.11 16.87
CA GLY A 24 -1.76 1.58 16.58
C GLY A 24 -2.68 0.47 16.05
N GLN A 25 -3.97 0.71 16.20
CA GLN A 25 -5.03 -0.11 15.63
C GLN A 25 -5.91 0.76 14.77
N ILE A 26 -6.45 0.15 13.72
CA ILE A 26 -7.38 0.79 12.81
C ILE A 26 -8.56 -0.14 12.59
N TYR A 27 -9.74 0.44 12.54
CA TYR A 27 -10.94 -0.28 12.18
C TYR A 27 -11.01 -0.46 10.66
N ASP A 28 -11.05 -1.71 10.20
CA ASP A 28 -11.11 -2.03 8.80
C ASP A 28 -12.56 -2.03 8.30
N ASN A 29 -13.05 -0.85 7.92
CA ASN A 29 -14.40 -0.66 7.43
C ASN A 29 -14.71 -1.46 6.16
N ASP A 30 -13.74 -1.60 5.27
CA ASP A 30 -13.95 -2.32 4.00
C ASP A 30 -14.06 -3.82 4.26
N TYR A 31 -13.20 -4.35 5.12
CA TYR A 31 -13.32 -5.75 5.55
C TYR A 31 -14.63 -5.99 6.32
N ALA A 32 -14.99 -5.09 7.25
CA ALA A 32 -16.24 -5.18 7.99
C ALA A 32 -17.45 -5.16 7.05
N SER A 33 -17.44 -4.29 6.05
CA SER A 33 -18.47 -4.20 5.04
C SER A 33 -18.55 -5.46 4.18
N ALA A 34 -17.41 -5.98 3.72
CA ALA A 34 -17.34 -7.20 2.92
C ALA A 34 -17.70 -8.47 3.70
N MET A 35 -17.57 -8.44 5.04
CA MET A 35 -17.99 -9.51 5.94
C MET A 35 -19.45 -9.37 6.42
N SER A 36 -20.11 -8.25 6.09
CA SER A 36 -21.49 -7.99 6.50
C SER A 36 -22.46 -8.67 5.57
N ALA A 37 -23.03 -9.76 6.03
CA ALA A 37 -24.03 -10.52 5.29
C ALA A 37 -25.47 -10.15 5.68
N SER A 38 -25.70 -8.92 6.16
CA SER A 38 -26.99 -8.53 6.68
C SER A 38 -27.94 -7.97 5.61
N GLY A 39 -29.08 -8.64 5.46
CA GLY A 39 -30.30 -8.11 4.89
C GLY A 39 -30.26 -7.71 3.42
N LYS A 40 -30.96 -6.63 3.11
CA LYS A 40 -31.21 -6.15 1.74
C LYS A 40 -29.94 -5.74 0.99
N SER A 41 -28.85 -5.45 1.70
CA SER A 41 -27.57 -5.04 1.14
C SER A 41 -26.79 -6.17 0.45
N MET A 42 -27.16 -7.44 0.69
CA MET A 42 -26.45 -8.60 0.11
C MET A 42 -26.70 -8.81 -1.38
N ARG A 43 -27.74 -8.20 -1.93
CA ARG A 43 -28.05 -8.41 -3.35
C ARG A 43 -27.07 -7.68 -4.24
N GLY A 44 -26.21 -8.46 -4.91
CA GLY A 44 -25.26 -7.95 -5.88
C GLY A 44 -23.94 -7.39 -5.30
N MET A 45 -23.68 -7.59 -4.01
CA MET A 45 -22.38 -7.23 -3.42
C MET A 45 -21.47 -8.45 -3.35
N ALA A 46 -20.19 -8.25 -3.67
CA ALA A 46 -19.16 -9.23 -3.42
C ALA A 46 -18.85 -9.29 -1.92
N LEU A 47 -18.80 -10.49 -1.38
CA LEU A 47 -18.40 -10.74 0.01
C LEU A 47 -16.94 -11.18 0.06
N HIS A 48 -16.29 -10.99 1.21
CA HIS A 48 -14.94 -11.45 1.43
C HIS A 48 -14.91 -12.99 1.53
N GLU A 49 -13.86 -13.62 1.00
CA GLU A 49 -13.71 -15.09 1.02
C GLU A 49 -13.73 -15.70 2.42
N ASP A 50 -13.29 -14.95 3.43
CA ASP A 50 -13.31 -15.42 4.82
C ASP A 50 -14.71 -15.73 5.34
N ILE A 51 -15.75 -15.24 4.68
CA ILE A 51 -17.14 -15.57 5.05
C ILE A 51 -17.43 -17.07 4.89
N LEU A 52 -16.67 -17.76 4.02
CA LEU A 52 -16.75 -19.21 3.86
C LEU A 52 -16.23 -19.97 5.10
N LYS A 53 -15.46 -19.30 5.95
CA LYS A 53 -14.95 -19.84 7.21
C LYS A 53 -15.91 -19.58 8.38
N ALA A 54 -17.12 -19.03 8.13
CA ALA A 54 -18.11 -18.77 9.16
C ALA A 54 -18.46 -20.04 9.96
N TRP A 55 -18.92 -19.84 11.17
CA TRP A 55 -19.34 -20.94 12.04
C TRP A 55 -20.45 -21.76 11.37
N THR A 56 -20.28 -23.07 11.35
CA THR A 56 -21.28 -24.07 10.97
C THR A 56 -21.23 -25.22 11.98
N PRO A 57 -22.24 -26.12 12.00
CA PRO A 57 -22.19 -27.31 12.84
C PRO A 57 -20.94 -28.18 12.61
N GLU A 58 -20.35 -28.12 11.40
CA GLU A 58 -19.14 -28.85 11.00
C GLU A 58 -17.88 -28.04 11.33
N ASN A 59 -17.96 -26.70 11.39
CA ASN A 59 -16.85 -25.78 11.69
C ASN A 59 -17.12 -25.01 13.01
N LYS A 60 -17.15 -25.72 14.12
CA LYS A 60 -17.50 -25.16 15.44
C LYS A 60 -16.42 -24.24 16.03
N ASN A 61 -15.17 -24.35 15.57
CA ASN A 61 -14.05 -23.57 16.09
C ASN A 61 -13.85 -22.24 15.37
N SER A 62 -14.77 -21.84 14.48
CA SER A 62 -14.69 -20.56 13.82
C SER A 62 -14.90 -19.39 14.77
N ASN A 63 -14.07 -18.37 14.63
CA ASN A 63 -14.24 -17.07 15.29
C ASN A 63 -15.16 -16.12 14.49
N ILE A 64 -15.64 -16.54 13.31
CA ILE A 64 -16.57 -15.79 12.47
C ILE A 64 -17.98 -16.31 12.77
N PRO A 65 -18.93 -15.43 13.16
CA PRO A 65 -20.29 -15.82 13.44
C PRO A 65 -20.94 -16.54 12.25
N ARG A 66 -21.96 -17.32 12.54
CA ARG A 66 -22.74 -17.99 11.50
C ARG A 66 -23.32 -16.98 10.50
N LEU A 67 -23.37 -17.39 9.25
CA LEU A 67 -24.03 -16.63 8.20
C LEU A 67 -25.56 -16.85 8.31
N GLN A 68 -26.29 -15.78 8.63
CA GLN A 68 -27.73 -15.84 8.74
C GLN A 68 -28.36 -14.61 8.09
N TYR A 69 -29.31 -14.84 7.21
CA TYR A 69 -30.07 -13.75 6.58
C TYR A 69 -30.82 -12.92 7.63
N GLY A 70 -30.70 -11.59 7.54
CA GLY A 70 -31.34 -10.68 8.48
C GLY A 70 -30.66 -10.53 9.83
N ASP A 71 -29.53 -11.22 10.06
CA ASP A 71 -28.77 -11.09 11.28
C ASP A 71 -27.90 -9.82 11.23
N THR A 72 -28.12 -8.92 12.18
CA THR A 72 -27.36 -7.67 12.30
C THR A 72 -26.04 -7.82 13.06
N TYR A 73 -25.85 -8.93 13.76
CA TYR A 73 -24.64 -9.13 14.60
C TYR A 73 -23.38 -9.30 13.78
N MET A 74 -23.46 -9.85 12.58
CA MET A 74 -22.29 -9.91 11.69
C MET A 74 -21.80 -8.52 11.24
N ALA A 75 -22.73 -7.58 11.09
CA ALA A 75 -22.46 -6.21 10.67
C ALA A 75 -22.16 -5.26 11.83
N SER A 76 -22.30 -5.73 13.08
CA SER A 76 -22.07 -4.91 14.28
C SER A 76 -20.61 -4.50 14.39
N GLN A 77 -20.39 -3.28 14.82
CA GLN A 77 -19.05 -2.83 15.17
C GLN A 77 -18.49 -3.70 16.27
N SER A 78 -17.33 -4.28 16.03
CA SER A 78 -16.63 -5.12 17.01
C SER A 78 -15.12 -5.02 16.81
N ASP A 79 -14.38 -5.43 17.83
CA ASP A 79 -12.92 -5.52 17.82
C ASP A 79 -12.39 -6.53 16.78
N ARG A 80 -13.22 -7.45 16.31
CA ARG A 80 -12.90 -8.38 15.23
C ARG A 80 -12.38 -7.69 13.96
N PHE A 81 -12.83 -6.46 13.73
CA PHE A 81 -12.42 -5.66 12.58
C PHE A 81 -11.28 -4.68 12.87
N LEU A 82 -10.76 -4.73 14.11
CA LEU A 82 -9.54 -3.99 14.44
C LEU A 82 -8.33 -4.73 13.89
N THR A 83 -7.54 -4.04 13.11
CA THR A 83 -6.28 -4.54 12.57
C THR A 83 -5.11 -3.67 12.98
N ASN A 84 -3.91 -4.22 12.95
CA ASN A 84 -2.70 -3.50 13.26
C ASN A 84 -2.42 -2.46 12.18
N ALA A 85 -2.22 -1.20 12.58
CA ALA A 85 -1.95 -0.08 11.69
C ALA A 85 -0.48 0.03 11.26
N SER A 86 0.39 -0.87 11.74
CA SER A 86 1.80 -0.85 11.36
C SER A 86 2.00 -1.17 9.89
N TYR A 87 2.87 -0.41 9.26
CA TYR A 87 3.29 -0.66 7.88
C TYR A 87 4.73 -0.22 7.64
N LEU A 88 5.34 -0.80 6.62
CA LEU A 88 6.57 -0.33 6.00
C LEU A 88 6.29 -0.09 4.52
N SER A 89 6.59 1.09 4.05
CA SER A 89 6.38 1.48 2.65
C SER A 89 7.70 1.90 2.01
N LEU A 90 8.03 1.30 0.88
CA LEU A 90 9.08 1.73 0.00
C LEU A 90 8.49 2.78 -0.95
N GLN A 91 8.72 4.06 -0.61
CA GLN A 91 8.09 5.21 -1.27
C GLN A 91 8.73 5.51 -2.60
N ASN A 92 10.06 5.60 -2.61
CA ASN A 92 10.81 6.07 -3.76
C ASN A 92 12.12 5.31 -3.88
N ILE A 93 12.48 4.99 -5.12
CA ILE A 93 13.82 4.55 -5.51
C ILE A 93 14.25 5.44 -6.66
N ASN A 94 15.42 6.02 -6.56
CA ASN A 94 16.01 6.83 -7.61
C ASN A 94 17.42 6.33 -7.91
N LEU A 95 17.71 6.12 -9.17
CA LEU A 95 19.02 5.74 -9.69
C LEU A 95 19.39 6.67 -10.82
N GLY A 96 20.50 7.36 -10.69
CA GLY A 96 21.05 8.25 -11.71
C GLY A 96 22.48 7.90 -12.06
N TYR A 97 22.87 8.30 -13.27
CA TYR A 97 24.26 8.27 -13.70
C TYR A 97 24.61 9.56 -14.44
N THR A 98 25.61 10.24 -13.92
CA THR A 98 26.19 11.44 -14.55
C THR A 98 27.47 11.07 -15.27
N PHE A 99 27.50 11.33 -16.56
CA PHE A 99 28.64 10.97 -17.42
C PHE A 99 29.85 11.85 -17.14
N PRO A 100 31.07 11.28 -17.17
CA PRO A 100 32.30 12.04 -17.05
C PRO A 100 32.46 13.08 -18.15
N LYS A 101 32.95 14.26 -17.83
CA LYS A 101 33.18 15.34 -18.80
C LYS A 101 34.03 14.92 -20.00
N ALA A 102 35.00 14.03 -19.79
CA ALA A 102 35.87 13.53 -20.86
C ALA A 102 35.11 12.80 -21.99
N TRP A 103 33.94 12.22 -21.68
CA TRP A 103 33.12 11.52 -22.68
C TRP A 103 32.17 12.46 -23.41
N ILE A 104 31.66 13.48 -22.73
CA ILE A 104 30.60 14.35 -23.26
C ILE A 104 31.16 15.62 -23.92
N SER A 105 32.41 15.98 -23.68
CA SER A 105 33.06 17.17 -24.26
C SER A 105 33.09 17.16 -25.78
N LYS A 106 33.17 15.97 -26.39
CA LYS A 106 33.11 15.80 -27.88
C LYS A 106 31.74 16.17 -28.45
N LEU A 107 30.73 16.20 -27.61
CA LEU A 107 29.34 16.54 -28.00
C LEU A 107 28.97 17.99 -27.65
N ASN A 108 29.95 18.81 -27.22
CA ASN A 108 29.72 20.17 -26.71
C ASN A 108 28.72 20.25 -25.56
N LEU A 109 28.64 19.19 -24.74
CA LEU A 109 27.80 19.14 -23.56
C LEU A 109 28.63 19.44 -22.32
N SER A 110 28.08 20.26 -21.44
CA SER A 110 28.67 20.52 -20.12
C SER A 110 28.22 19.52 -19.07
N ASN A 111 27.02 18.95 -19.22
CA ASN A 111 26.52 17.87 -18.36
C ASN A 111 25.58 16.93 -19.13
N LEU A 112 25.67 15.64 -18.84
CA LEU A 112 24.76 14.60 -19.28
C LEU A 112 24.45 13.68 -18.09
N ARG A 113 23.18 13.60 -17.71
CA ARG A 113 22.71 12.68 -16.68
C ARG A 113 21.51 11.89 -17.18
N ILE A 114 21.53 10.58 -16.94
CA ILE A 114 20.40 9.69 -17.17
C ILE A 114 19.91 9.25 -15.79
N TYR A 115 18.59 9.18 -15.60
CA TYR A 115 18.03 8.69 -14.34
C TYR A 115 16.79 7.85 -14.57
N ALA A 116 16.54 6.97 -13.62
CA ALA A 116 15.31 6.21 -13.47
C ALA A 116 14.80 6.36 -12.04
N GLN A 117 13.49 6.53 -11.90
CA GLN A 117 12.82 6.72 -10.62
C GLN A 117 11.57 5.83 -10.58
N ALA A 118 11.36 5.21 -9.43
CA ALA A 118 10.14 4.47 -9.15
C ALA A 118 9.48 5.02 -7.88
N ASN A 119 8.20 5.36 -7.96
CA ASN A 119 7.41 5.86 -6.83
C ASN A 119 6.35 4.84 -6.42
N ASN A 120 5.97 4.82 -5.16
CA ASN A 120 5.02 3.88 -4.57
C ASN A 120 5.37 2.42 -4.89
N VAL A 121 6.62 2.04 -4.65
CA VAL A 121 7.19 0.76 -5.11
C VAL A 121 6.54 -0.42 -4.43
N TRP A 122 6.42 -0.36 -3.09
CA TRP A 122 5.86 -1.45 -2.31
C TRP A 122 5.39 -1.02 -0.93
N VAL A 123 4.40 -1.75 -0.40
CA VAL A 123 3.90 -1.58 0.97
C VAL A 123 3.77 -2.94 1.63
N TRP A 124 4.34 -3.08 2.83
CA TRP A 124 4.15 -4.23 3.72
C TRP A 124 3.23 -3.80 4.86
N SER A 125 2.13 -4.51 5.03
CA SER A 125 1.14 -4.27 6.07
C SER A 125 0.45 -5.57 6.42
N LYS A 126 -0.13 -5.65 7.62
CA LYS A 126 -1.02 -6.76 7.99
C LYS A 126 -2.42 -6.62 7.38
N ARG A 127 -2.77 -5.45 6.88
CA ARG A 127 -4.03 -5.24 6.16
C ARG A 127 -3.94 -5.89 4.79
N GLN A 128 -4.95 -6.69 4.46
CA GLN A 128 -5.04 -7.32 3.16
C GLN A 128 -5.88 -6.43 2.23
N GLY A 129 -5.32 -6.11 1.07
CA GLY A 129 -6.04 -5.46 -0.02
C GLY A 129 -6.24 -3.94 0.08
N LEU A 130 -5.79 -3.30 1.16
CA LEU A 130 -5.94 -1.85 1.33
C LEU A 130 -4.61 -1.18 1.65
N ASP A 131 -4.44 0.04 1.14
CA ASP A 131 -3.27 0.85 1.45
C ASP A 131 -3.42 1.44 2.86
N PRO A 132 -2.59 1.04 3.84
CA PRO A 132 -2.70 1.53 5.22
C PRO A 132 -2.40 3.02 5.34
N ARG A 133 -1.74 3.62 4.36
CA ARG A 133 -1.37 5.03 4.35
C ARG A 133 -2.58 5.95 4.14
N THR A 134 -3.61 5.46 3.48
CA THR A 134 -4.79 6.26 3.15
C THR A 134 -5.80 6.31 4.28
N SER A 135 -5.73 5.40 5.24
CA SER A 135 -6.75 5.27 6.28
C SER A 135 -6.47 6.02 7.57
N LEU A 136 -5.41 6.81 7.63
CA LEU A 136 -5.12 7.64 8.82
C LEU A 136 -6.16 8.74 9.07
N THR A 137 -6.99 9.07 8.08
CA THR A 137 -7.95 10.17 8.17
C THR A 137 -9.38 9.76 7.89
N ALA A 138 -9.64 8.53 7.48
CA ALA A 138 -10.92 8.25 6.89
C ALA A 138 -11.63 7.06 7.48
N ALA A 139 -12.64 7.38 8.18
CA ALA A 139 -13.65 6.43 8.59
C ALA A 139 -14.44 5.82 7.41
N ASN A 140 -14.37 6.34 6.20
CA ASN A 140 -15.37 5.99 5.19
C ASN A 140 -14.95 6.23 3.74
N ALA A 141 -13.77 5.93 3.31
CA ALA A 141 -13.56 6.15 1.90
C ALA A 141 -12.91 4.95 1.22
N SER A 142 -13.58 4.49 0.19
CA SER A 142 -12.97 3.69 -0.86
C SER A 142 -11.94 4.56 -1.58
N TYR A 143 -10.74 4.62 -1.05
CA TYR A 143 -9.65 5.35 -1.68
C TYR A 143 -9.01 4.49 -2.75
N TYR A 144 -8.75 5.11 -3.87
CA TYR A 144 -7.94 4.49 -4.90
C TYR A 144 -6.52 4.27 -4.35
N PRO A 145 -5.98 3.06 -4.40
CA PRO A 145 -4.62 2.82 -3.93
C PRO A 145 -3.62 3.63 -4.74
N GLY A 146 -2.54 4.07 -4.09
CA GLY A 146 -1.47 4.80 -4.74
C GLY A 146 -0.89 4.00 -5.90
N VAL A 147 -0.87 4.59 -7.10
CA VAL A 147 -0.35 3.95 -8.30
C VAL A 147 1.17 3.90 -8.25
N ARG A 148 1.73 2.74 -8.59
CA ARG A 148 3.16 2.62 -8.84
C ARG A 148 3.51 3.34 -10.13
N THR A 149 4.45 4.27 -10.07
CA THR A 149 4.90 5.03 -11.24
C THR A 149 6.39 4.79 -11.46
N ILE A 150 6.77 4.44 -12.68
CA ILE A 150 8.16 4.32 -13.10
C ILE A 150 8.42 5.39 -14.15
N THR A 151 9.44 6.20 -13.90
CA THR A 151 9.82 7.32 -14.77
C THR A 151 11.28 7.18 -15.14
N GLY A 152 11.63 7.49 -16.37
CA GLY A 152 13.01 7.66 -16.82
C GLY A 152 13.20 9.01 -17.47
N GLY A 153 14.38 9.57 -17.35
CA GLY A 153 14.69 10.87 -17.95
C GLY A 153 16.15 11.04 -18.26
N ILE A 154 16.41 12.03 -19.13
CA ILE A 154 17.74 12.45 -19.53
C ILE A 154 17.82 13.96 -19.31
N THR A 155 18.88 14.41 -18.66
CA THR A 155 19.21 15.83 -18.48
C THR A 155 20.43 16.16 -19.30
N LEU A 156 20.31 17.14 -20.18
CA LEU A 156 21.37 17.67 -21.02
C LEU A 156 21.61 19.13 -20.65
N THR A 157 22.88 19.52 -20.52
CA THR A 157 23.28 20.92 -20.35
C THR A 157 24.39 21.21 -21.35
N PHE A 158 24.21 22.27 -22.11
CA PHE A 158 25.14 22.72 -23.13
C PHE A 158 26.10 23.77 -22.59
#